data_ce6655fb36c25fe9d452471cb9a4a20d
#
_entry.id   ce6655fb36c25fe9d452471cb9a4a20d
#
_cell.length_a   1.000
_cell.length_b   1.000
_cell.length_c   1.000
_cell.angle_alpha   90.00
_cell.angle_beta   90.00
_cell.angle_gamma   90.00
#
_symmetry.space_group_name_H-M   'P 1'
#
loop_
_entity.id
_entity.type
_entity.pdbx_description
1 polymer ?
#
loop_
_entity_poly.entity_id
_entity_poly.type
_entity_poly.pdbx_seq_one_letter_code
_entity_poly.pdbx_strand_id
1 'polypeptide(L)'
;MWTYDKFLQFPVKIKTPNPAMAKIIITQYGGPDGELGASLRYLSQRFSMITPQAISTCNDIGTEELAHLEMVGAMVRQLMKGASLEEIEKGGMAGYYVDHGRGVYPVSASGVPFTAAYLQSKGDPIVDLTENLAAEQKARATYEYLINMADDPDVLEPLKFLREREVVHYQRFGESLRIVQEYLQEPRLFTMK
;
A
#
# COMPACT_ATOMS: atom_id res chain seq x y z
N MET A 1 -20.46 -12.89 -7.21
CA MET A 1 -19.46 -14.00 -7.23
C MET A 1 -18.10 -13.37 -7.00
N TRP A 2 -17.36 -13.84 -6.02
CA TRP A 2 -16.00 -13.35 -5.80
C TRP A 2 -15.06 -13.93 -6.86
N THR A 3 -14.22 -13.08 -7.48
CA THR A 3 -13.25 -13.48 -8.48
C THR A 3 -11.87 -13.01 -8.05
N TYR A 4 -10.88 -13.88 -8.15
CA TYR A 4 -9.48 -13.56 -7.92
C TYR A 4 -8.69 -13.81 -9.21
N ASP A 5 -8.03 -12.78 -9.70
CA ASP A 5 -7.15 -12.89 -10.85
C ASP A 5 -5.73 -13.24 -10.37
N LYS A 6 -5.11 -14.27 -10.96
CA LYS A 6 -3.79 -14.76 -10.58
C LYS A 6 -2.62 -14.04 -11.26
N PHE A 7 -2.89 -12.94 -11.93
CA PHE A 7 -1.87 -12.12 -12.57
C PHE A 7 -1.52 -10.93 -11.66
N LEU A 8 -0.22 -10.63 -11.56
CA LEU A 8 0.20 -9.35 -10.98
C LEU A 8 -0.33 -8.21 -11.85
N GLN A 9 -0.76 -7.12 -11.23
CA GLN A 9 -1.28 -5.94 -11.93
C GLN A 9 -0.22 -5.32 -12.87
N PHE A 10 1.06 -5.42 -12.49
CA PHE A 10 2.20 -5.11 -13.33
C PHE A 10 3.28 -6.20 -13.19
N PRO A 11 3.99 -6.58 -14.28
CA PRO A 11 4.99 -7.64 -14.23
C PRO A 11 6.14 -7.33 -13.28
N VAL A 12 6.52 -8.29 -12.43
CA VAL A 12 7.73 -8.25 -11.59
C VAL A 12 8.65 -9.39 -12.02
N LYS A 13 9.82 -9.06 -12.58
CA LYS A 13 10.76 -10.03 -13.17
C LYS A 13 12.20 -9.68 -12.81
N ILE A 14 12.51 -9.60 -11.51
CA ILE A 14 13.83 -9.26 -11.00
C ILE A 14 14.74 -10.49 -11.10
N LYS A 15 15.87 -10.34 -11.75
CA LYS A 15 16.83 -11.44 -12.03
C LYS A 15 17.97 -11.47 -11.04
N THR A 16 18.39 -10.31 -10.56
CA THR A 16 19.57 -10.18 -9.70
C THR A 16 19.16 -10.08 -8.23
N PRO A 17 19.59 -11.00 -7.35
CA PRO A 17 19.35 -10.88 -5.92
C PRO A 17 19.96 -9.60 -5.35
N ASN A 18 19.23 -8.93 -4.49
CA ASN A 18 19.69 -7.75 -3.74
C ASN A 18 18.99 -7.66 -2.38
N PRO A 19 19.49 -8.34 -1.33
CA PRO A 19 18.89 -8.30 0.00
C PRO A 19 18.84 -6.91 0.63
N ALA A 20 19.79 -6.02 0.30
CA ALA A 20 19.76 -4.66 0.79
C ALA A 20 18.56 -3.88 0.23
N MET A 21 18.25 -4.07 -1.06
CA MET A 21 17.07 -3.48 -1.69
C MET A 21 15.78 -4.13 -1.17
N ALA A 22 15.76 -5.44 -0.97
CA ALA A 22 14.62 -6.15 -0.35
C ALA A 22 14.27 -5.57 1.03
N LYS A 23 15.29 -5.26 1.85
CA LYS A 23 15.14 -4.68 3.19
C LYS A 23 14.39 -3.36 3.19
N ILE A 24 14.64 -2.50 2.21
CA ILE A 24 13.98 -1.20 2.15
C ILE A 24 12.62 -1.26 1.45
N ILE A 25 12.47 -2.08 0.41
CA ILE A 25 11.20 -2.26 -0.30
C ILE A 25 10.13 -2.88 0.60
N ILE A 26 10.49 -3.75 1.55
CA ILE A 26 9.52 -4.41 2.43
C ILE A 26 8.70 -3.43 3.27
N THR A 27 9.17 -2.17 3.41
CA THR A 27 8.41 -1.12 4.11
C THR A 27 7.08 -0.81 3.41
N GLN A 28 7.02 -0.97 2.07
CA GLN A 28 5.77 -0.84 1.31
C GLN A 28 4.89 -2.11 1.43
N TYR A 29 5.40 -3.21 1.95
CA TYR A 29 4.59 -4.39 2.28
C TYR A 29 3.89 -4.22 3.62
N GLY A 30 4.62 -3.93 4.69
CA GLY A 30 4.09 -3.96 6.06
C GLY A 30 4.47 -2.77 6.95
N GLY A 31 5.07 -1.71 6.38
CA GLY A 31 5.38 -0.48 7.11
C GLY A 31 4.15 0.42 7.31
N PRO A 32 4.33 1.56 8.01
CA PRO A 32 3.24 2.45 8.40
C PRO A 32 2.47 3.07 7.22
N ASP A 33 3.13 3.25 6.09
CA ASP A 33 2.57 3.83 4.86
C ASP A 33 2.56 2.80 3.72
N GLY A 34 2.58 1.50 4.06
CA GLY A 34 2.62 0.41 3.09
C GLY A 34 1.23 -0.12 2.71
N GLU A 35 1.20 -0.96 1.68
CA GLU A 35 0.00 -1.45 1.00
C GLU A 35 -0.95 -2.23 1.90
N LEU A 36 -0.42 -3.03 2.87
CA LEU A 36 -1.27 -3.76 3.80
C LEU A 36 -2.10 -2.81 4.68
N GLY A 37 -1.48 -1.75 5.18
CA GLY A 37 -2.16 -0.73 5.96
C GLY A 37 -3.18 0.05 5.14
N ALA A 38 -2.82 0.45 3.93
CA ALA A 38 -3.69 1.17 2.99
C ALA A 38 -4.93 0.33 2.66
N SER A 39 -4.75 -0.91 2.24
CA SER A 39 -5.86 -1.81 1.91
C SER A 39 -6.84 -1.97 3.08
N LEU A 40 -6.35 -2.36 4.26
CA LEU A 40 -7.20 -2.60 5.43
C LEU A 40 -7.90 -1.31 5.91
N ARG A 41 -7.23 -0.17 5.80
CA ARG A 41 -7.81 1.16 6.10
C ARG A 41 -9.02 1.43 5.21
N TYR A 42 -8.86 1.38 3.90
CA TYR A 42 -9.91 1.75 2.95
C TYR A 42 -11.07 0.74 2.96
N LEU A 43 -10.78 -0.55 3.02
CA LEU A 43 -11.80 -1.59 3.11
C LEU A 43 -12.62 -1.54 4.40
N SER A 44 -12.06 -1.08 5.52
CA SER A 44 -12.82 -0.85 6.75
C SER A 44 -13.61 0.45 6.72
N GLN A 45 -13.05 1.53 6.17
CA GLN A 45 -13.72 2.85 6.09
C GLN A 45 -14.96 2.84 5.18
N ARG A 46 -15.01 1.97 4.17
CA ARG A 46 -16.17 1.88 3.26
C ARG A 46 -17.50 1.70 3.99
N PHE A 47 -17.49 1.08 5.19
CA PHE A 47 -18.70 0.82 5.98
C PHE A 47 -19.23 2.08 6.69
N SER A 48 -18.44 3.13 6.81
CA SER A 48 -18.82 4.42 7.40
C SER A 48 -19.02 5.54 6.36
N MET A 49 -18.74 5.27 5.08
CA MET A 49 -18.97 6.24 3.99
C MET A 49 -20.46 6.46 3.73
N ILE A 50 -20.84 7.70 3.44
CA ILE A 50 -22.25 8.15 3.37
C ILE A 50 -22.74 8.39 1.95
N THR A 51 -21.87 8.27 0.94
CA THR A 51 -22.27 8.37 -0.47
C THR A 51 -21.87 7.10 -1.23
N PRO A 52 -22.67 6.65 -2.22
CA PRO A 52 -22.31 5.48 -3.03
C PRO A 52 -20.95 5.60 -3.71
N GLN A 53 -20.58 6.82 -4.14
CA GLN A 53 -19.29 7.08 -4.77
C GLN A 53 -18.12 6.86 -3.80
N ALA A 54 -18.20 7.41 -2.58
CA ALA A 54 -17.14 7.22 -1.58
C ALA A 54 -17.04 5.75 -1.14
N ILE A 55 -18.17 5.04 -1.00
CA ILE A 55 -18.20 3.60 -0.74
C ILE A 55 -17.45 2.83 -1.84
N SER A 56 -17.79 3.10 -3.12
CA SER A 56 -17.14 2.46 -4.27
C SER A 56 -15.66 2.80 -4.34
N THR A 57 -15.28 4.06 -4.15
CA THR A 57 -13.87 4.48 -4.17
C THR A 57 -13.05 3.75 -3.09
N CYS A 58 -13.53 3.70 -1.85
CA CYS A 58 -12.86 2.96 -0.78
C CYS A 58 -12.75 1.45 -1.09
N ASN A 59 -13.78 0.87 -1.70
CA ASN A 59 -13.77 -0.53 -2.08
C ASN A 59 -12.79 -0.82 -3.22
N ASP A 60 -12.83 -0.01 -4.27
CA ASP A 60 -12.00 -0.20 -5.46
C ASP A 60 -10.52 -0.01 -5.14
N ILE A 61 -10.17 1.11 -4.49
CA ILE A 61 -8.80 1.39 -4.11
C ILE A 61 -8.31 0.35 -3.08
N GLY A 62 -9.09 0.07 -2.03
CA GLY A 62 -8.71 -0.90 -1.01
C GLY A 62 -8.46 -2.31 -1.56
N THR A 63 -9.16 -2.73 -2.61
CA THR A 63 -8.89 -4.00 -3.30
C THR A 63 -7.70 -3.91 -4.25
N GLU A 64 -7.47 -2.76 -4.87
CA GLU A 64 -6.27 -2.51 -5.69
C GLU A 64 -4.99 -2.56 -4.84
N GLU A 65 -5.02 -2.02 -3.60
CA GLU A 65 -3.88 -2.10 -2.68
C GLU A 65 -3.51 -3.55 -2.29
N LEU A 66 -4.44 -4.49 -2.34
CA LEU A 66 -4.10 -5.92 -2.21
C LEU A 66 -3.29 -6.43 -3.41
N ALA A 67 -3.56 -5.92 -4.61
CA ALA A 67 -2.77 -6.25 -5.79
C ALA A 67 -1.36 -5.61 -5.72
N HIS A 68 -1.27 -4.38 -5.21
CA HIS A 68 0.02 -3.71 -4.94
C HIS A 68 0.82 -4.46 -3.87
N LEU A 69 0.19 -4.87 -2.79
CA LEU A 69 0.79 -5.72 -1.76
C LEU A 69 1.41 -6.99 -2.37
N GLU A 70 0.69 -7.66 -3.28
CA GLU A 70 1.20 -8.83 -3.99
C GLU A 70 2.42 -8.51 -4.86
N MET A 71 2.43 -7.37 -5.54
CA MET A 71 3.58 -6.91 -6.33
C MET A 71 4.80 -6.64 -5.45
N VAL A 72 4.65 -5.91 -4.34
CA VAL A 72 5.72 -5.64 -3.38
C VAL A 72 6.26 -6.96 -2.79
N GLY A 73 5.37 -7.88 -2.41
CA GLY A 73 5.75 -9.21 -1.93
C GLY A 73 6.55 -10.00 -2.97
N ALA A 74 6.15 -9.94 -4.24
CA ALA A 74 6.87 -10.57 -5.35
C ALA A 74 8.27 -9.95 -5.54
N MET A 75 8.42 -8.62 -5.44
CA MET A 75 9.71 -7.92 -5.50
C MET A 75 10.63 -8.38 -4.37
N VAL A 76 10.18 -8.32 -3.11
CA VAL A 76 10.96 -8.76 -1.94
C VAL A 76 11.37 -10.22 -2.10
N ARG A 77 10.45 -11.10 -2.50
CA ARG A 77 10.74 -12.53 -2.70
C ARG A 77 11.80 -12.75 -3.79
N GLN A 78 11.72 -12.02 -4.91
CA GLN A 78 12.67 -12.18 -6.01
C GLN A 78 14.05 -11.61 -5.67
N LEU A 79 14.12 -10.49 -4.96
CA LEU A 79 15.36 -9.88 -4.47
C LEU A 79 16.11 -10.78 -3.45
N MET A 80 15.38 -11.61 -2.71
CA MET A 80 15.95 -12.59 -1.75
C MET A 80 16.27 -13.95 -2.39
N LYS A 81 15.71 -14.23 -3.59
CA LYS A 81 15.83 -15.53 -4.23
C LYS A 81 17.25 -15.76 -4.74
N GLY A 82 17.90 -16.83 -4.24
CA GLY A 82 19.25 -17.21 -4.65
C GLY A 82 20.37 -16.44 -3.96
N ALA A 83 20.08 -15.43 -3.14
CA ALA A 83 21.10 -14.75 -2.36
C ALA A 83 21.81 -15.72 -1.39
N SER A 84 23.12 -15.60 -1.30
CA SER A 84 23.93 -16.31 -0.30
C SER A 84 23.70 -15.75 1.11
N LEU A 85 24.10 -16.50 2.14
CA LEU A 85 24.01 -16.01 3.52
C LEU A 85 24.90 -14.77 3.74
N GLU A 86 26.04 -14.69 3.08
CA GLU A 86 26.93 -13.53 3.12
C GLU A 86 26.27 -12.28 2.53
N GLU A 87 25.58 -12.41 1.41
CA GLU A 87 24.81 -11.30 0.80
C GLU A 87 23.64 -10.86 1.68
N ILE A 88 22.94 -11.81 2.33
CA ILE A 88 21.87 -11.55 3.29
C ILE A 88 22.40 -10.75 4.50
N GLU A 89 23.55 -11.16 5.04
CA GLU A 89 24.20 -10.47 6.16
C GLU A 89 24.66 -9.07 5.76
N LYS A 90 25.38 -8.94 4.65
CA LYS A 90 25.83 -7.63 4.12
C LYS A 90 24.67 -6.70 3.79
N GLY A 91 23.56 -7.24 3.29
CA GLY A 91 22.31 -6.49 3.04
C GLY A 91 21.55 -6.09 4.30
N GLY A 92 22.04 -6.48 5.48
CA GLY A 92 21.40 -6.14 6.76
C GLY A 92 20.08 -6.89 7.01
N MET A 93 19.89 -8.04 6.34
CA MET A 93 18.69 -8.89 6.46
C MET A 93 18.92 -10.11 7.36
N ALA A 94 20.06 -10.23 8.06
CA ALA A 94 20.37 -11.39 8.88
C ALA A 94 19.32 -11.66 9.97
N GLY A 95 18.90 -10.63 10.72
CA GLY A 95 17.86 -10.77 11.74
C GLY A 95 16.51 -11.19 11.14
N TYR A 96 16.11 -10.56 10.06
CA TYR A 96 14.90 -10.96 9.34
C TYR A 96 14.97 -12.41 8.84
N TYR A 97 16.12 -12.82 8.32
CA TYR A 97 16.31 -14.19 7.83
C TYR A 97 16.22 -15.23 8.94
N VAL A 98 16.73 -14.94 10.14
CA VAL A 98 16.61 -15.83 11.30
C VAL A 98 15.14 -16.04 11.69
N ASP A 99 14.34 -14.99 11.67
CA ASP A 99 12.94 -15.06 12.06
C ASP A 99 12.01 -15.60 10.96
N HIS A 100 12.29 -15.28 9.69
CA HIS A 100 11.35 -15.50 8.58
C HIS A 100 11.96 -16.21 7.36
N GLY A 101 13.25 -16.54 7.37
CA GLY A 101 13.94 -17.13 6.21
C GLY A 101 13.91 -16.21 4.99
N ARG A 102 13.53 -16.77 3.85
CA ARG A 102 13.31 -16.03 2.59
C ARG A 102 11.82 -15.81 2.31
N GLY A 103 10.98 -15.94 3.32
CA GLY A 103 9.54 -15.62 3.23
C GLY A 103 9.31 -14.12 3.22
N VAL A 104 8.06 -13.72 2.99
CA VAL A 104 7.64 -12.33 3.07
C VAL A 104 6.73 -12.18 4.28
N TYR A 105 7.19 -11.39 5.25
CA TYR A 105 6.47 -11.11 6.48
C TYR A 105 6.27 -9.60 6.63
N PRO A 106 5.09 -9.11 7.03
CA PRO A 106 4.79 -7.68 7.03
C PRO A 106 5.53 -6.93 8.15
N VAL A 107 6.66 -6.32 7.76
CA VAL A 107 7.47 -5.44 8.61
C VAL A 107 7.82 -4.16 7.87
N SER A 108 8.24 -3.13 8.60
CA SER A 108 8.90 -1.95 8.01
C SER A 108 10.36 -2.25 7.65
N ALA A 109 11.01 -1.32 6.94
CA ALA A 109 12.45 -1.37 6.65
C ALA A 109 13.33 -1.44 7.92
N SER A 110 12.84 -0.93 9.03
CA SER A 110 13.52 -1.00 10.35
C SER A 110 13.19 -2.27 11.13
N GLY A 111 12.39 -3.19 10.57
CA GLY A 111 12.03 -4.47 11.20
C GLY A 111 10.85 -4.39 12.17
N VAL A 112 10.14 -3.27 12.25
CA VAL A 112 8.95 -3.16 13.10
C VAL A 112 7.79 -3.92 12.42
N PRO A 113 7.18 -4.91 13.10
CA PRO A 113 6.04 -5.66 12.56
C PRO A 113 4.84 -4.75 12.28
N PHE A 114 4.04 -5.13 11.28
CA PHE A 114 2.78 -4.46 11.00
C PHE A 114 1.88 -4.42 12.24
N THR A 115 1.20 -3.29 12.40
CA THR A 115 0.21 -3.11 13.46
C THR A 115 -1.05 -2.44 12.91
N ALA A 116 -2.22 -2.85 13.41
CA ALA A 116 -3.50 -2.21 13.10
C ALA A 116 -3.56 -0.74 13.52
N ALA A 117 -2.65 -0.26 14.37
CA ALA A 117 -2.51 1.15 14.72
C ALA A 117 -2.21 2.05 13.49
N TYR A 118 -1.65 1.49 12.42
CA TYR A 118 -1.39 2.22 11.17
C TYR A 118 -2.66 2.59 10.39
N LEU A 119 -3.82 1.97 10.67
CA LEU A 119 -5.05 2.25 9.94
C LEU A 119 -5.61 3.65 10.19
N GLN A 120 -5.51 4.16 11.41
CA GLN A 120 -5.90 5.52 11.80
C GLN A 120 -7.32 5.95 11.36
N SER A 121 -8.25 5.00 11.21
CA SER A 121 -9.64 5.25 10.83
C SER A 121 -10.46 5.73 12.03
N LYS A 122 -11.37 6.68 11.81
CA LYS A 122 -12.23 7.29 12.83
C LYS A 122 -13.71 6.98 12.65
N GLY A 123 -14.15 6.58 11.45
CA GLY A 123 -15.55 6.39 11.11
C GLY A 123 -16.28 7.70 10.77
N ASP A 124 -15.56 8.81 10.66
CA ASP A 124 -16.07 10.09 10.12
C ASP A 124 -15.62 10.23 8.67
N PRO A 125 -16.52 10.36 7.70
CA PRO A 125 -16.18 10.38 6.29
C PRO A 125 -15.22 11.51 5.88
N ILE A 126 -15.33 12.70 6.49
CA ILE A 126 -14.44 13.83 6.19
C ILE A 126 -13.05 13.58 6.75
N VAL A 127 -12.96 13.14 8.00
CA VAL A 127 -11.69 12.83 8.65
C VAL A 127 -10.97 11.70 7.91
N ASP A 128 -11.69 10.61 7.62
CA ASP A 128 -11.12 9.41 7.00
C ASP A 128 -10.66 9.70 5.56
N LEU A 129 -11.44 10.41 4.75
CA LEU A 129 -11.03 10.79 3.38
C LEU A 129 -9.86 11.79 3.37
N THR A 130 -9.79 12.69 4.37
CA THR A 130 -8.65 13.61 4.51
C THR A 130 -7.36 12.84 4.87
N GLU A 131 -7.44 11.88 5.80
CA GLU A 131 -6.31 11.01 6.13
C GLU A 131 -5.90 10.13 4.93
N ASN A 132 -6.85 9.64 4.14
CA ASN A 132 -6.56 8.86 2.94
C ASN A 132 -5.75 9.69 1.93
N LEU A 133 -6.09 10.96 1.71
CA LEU A 133 -5.28 11.86 0.87
C LEU A 133 -3.83 11.99 1.39
N ALA A 134 -3.67 12.12 2.69
CA ALA A 134 -2.35 12.19 3.31
C ALA A 134 -1.61 10.85 3.20
N ALA A 135 -2.31 9.72 3.35
CA ALA A 135 -1.75 8.37 3.22
C ALA A 135 -1.19 8.11 1.83
N GLU A 136 -1.96 8.42 0.76
CA GLU A 136 -1.52 8.28 -0.63
C GLU A 136 -0.27 9.12 -0.92
N GLN A 137 -0.21 10.35 -0.39
CA GLN A 137 0.97 11.20 -0.57
C GLN A 137 2.20 10.68 0.20
N LYS A 138 2.02 10.07 1.37
CA LYS A 138 3.10 9.42 2.12
C LYS A 138 3.62 8.18 1.38
N ALA A 139 2.73 7.34 0.87
CA ALA A 139 3.08 6.17 0.06
C ALA A 139 3.81 6.59 -1.23
N ARG A 140 3.28 7.58 -1.97
CA ARG A 140 3.92 8.15 -3.16
C ARG A 140 5.34 8.65 -2.85
N ALA A 141 5.53 9.38 -1.75
CA ALA A 141 6.84 9.89 -1.35
C ALA A 141 7.80 8.74 -1.00
N THR A 142 7.30 7.69 -0.34
CA THR A 142 8.11 6.50 -0.04
C THR A 142 8.54 5.78 -1.31
N TYR A 143 7.66 5.61 -2.30
CA TYR A 143 8.05 5.08 -3.61
C TYR A 143 9.09 5.94 -4.30
N GLU A 144 8.99 7.27 -4.23
CA GLU A 144 10.00 8.17 -4.79
C GLU A 144 11.38 7.97 -4.13
N TYR A 145 11.40 7.79 -2.80
CA TYR A 145 12.65 7.48 -2.09
C TYR A 145 13.23 6.13 -2.51
N LEU A 146 12.38 5.10 -2.68
CA LEU A 146 12.82 3.78 -3.15
C LEU A 146 13.35 3.82 -4.58
N ILE A 147 12.71 4.57 -5.47
CA ILE A 147 13.16 4.80 -6.86
C ILE A 147 14.55 5.47 -6.86
N ASN A 148 14.76 6.46 -6.00
CA ASN A 148 16.06 7.14 -5.89
C ASN A 148 17.19 6.26 -5.34
N MET A 149 16.85 5.17 -4.67
CA MET A 149 17.79 4.17 -4.11
C MET A 149 18.02 2.98 -5.05
N ALA A 150 17.19 2.81 -6.06
CA ALA A 150 17.26 1.68 -6.99
C ALA A 150 18.04 2.05 -8.26
N ASP A 151 18.85 1.12 -8.75
CA ASP A 151 19.61 1.25 -10.01
C ASP A 151 19.28 0.13 -11.02
N ASP A 152 18.66 -0.98 -10.57
CA ASP A 152 18.23 -2.09 -11.43
C ASP A 152 16.92 -1.74 -12.14
N PRO A 153 16.88 -1.73 -13.50
CA PRO A 153 15.64 -1.50 -14.25
C PRO A 153 14.51 -2.49 -13.92
N ASP A 154 14.84 -3.76 -13.61
CA ASP A 154 13.85 -4.78 -13.23
C ASP A 154 13.17 -4.44 -11.89
N VAL A 155 13.78 -3.59 -11.05
CA VAL A 155 13.23 -3.04 -9.80
C VAL A 155 12.54 -1.69 -10.04
N LEU A 156 13.14 -0.83 -10.84
CA LEU A 156 12.67 0.54 -11.09
C LEU A 156 11.27 0.57 -11.74
N GLU A 157 11.04 -0.29 -12.74
CA GLU A 157 9.78 -0.25 -13.50
C GLU A 157 8.54 -0.58 -12.64
N PRO A 158 8.51 -1.67 -11.83
CA PRO A 158 7.38 -1.89 -10.92
C PRO A 158 7.25 -0.80 -9.84
N LEU A 159 8.34 -0.23 -9.31
CA LEU A 159 8.26 0.89 -8.36
C LEU A 159 7.64 2.14 -8.98
N LYS A 160 8.00 2.48 -10.23
CA LYS A 160 7.40 3.61 -10.95
C LYS A 160 5.92 3.38 -11.21
N PHE A 161 5.52 2.17 -11.58
CA PHE A 161 4.12 1.82 -11.76
C PHE A 161 3.35 2.06 -10.46
N LEU A 162 3.80 1.50 -9.33
CA LEU A 162 3.17 1.68 -8.03
C LEU A 162 3.06 3.16 -7.64
N ARG A 163 4.15 3.92 -7.79
CA ARG A 163 4.13 5.37 -7.54
C ARG A 163 3.06 6.11 -8.34
N GLU A 164 2.86 5.77 -9.61
CA GLU A 164 1.82 6.39 -10.46
C GLU A 164 0.41 6.03 -9.98
N ARG A 165 0.21 4.84 -9.42
CA ARG A 165 -1.08 4.45 -8.84
C ARG A 165 -1.45 5.32 -7.63
N GLU A 166 -0.50 5.64 -6.76
CA GLU A 166 -0.72 6.55 -5.62
C GLU A 166 -1.24 7.92 -6.06
N VAL A 167 -0.78 8.44 -7.20
CA VAL A 167 -1.27 9.71 -7.77
C VAL A 167 -2.74 9.57 -8.18
N VAL A 168 -3.11 8.47 -8.81
CA VAL A 168 -4.51 8.21 -9.23
C VAL A 168 -5.41 8.03 -8.01
N HIS A 169 -4.97 7.27 -6.99
CA HIS A 169 -5.71 7.06 -5.76
C HIS A 169 -5.95 8.38 -5.02
N TYR A 170 -4.91 9.21 -4.89
CA TYR A 170 -5.03 10.56 -4.33
C TYR A 170 -6.11 11.40 -5.02
N GLN A 171 -6.13 11.43 -6.37
CA GLN A 171 -7.13 12.16 -7.12
C GLN A 171 -8.55 11.62 -6.86
N ARG A 172 -8.74 10.30 -6.88
CA ARG A 172 -10.04 9.67 -6.63
C ARG A 172 -10.55 9.94 -5.20
N PHE A 173 -9.69 9.91 -4.19
CA PHE A 173 -10.07 10.29 -2.83
C PHE A 173 -10.41 11.78 -2.72
N GLY A 174 -9.71 12.66 -3.44
CA GLY A 174 -10.03 14.08 -3.50
C GLY A 174 -11.43 14.34 -4.10
N GLU A 175 -11.78 13.65 -5.17
CA GLU A 175 -13.13 13.70 -5.76
C GLU A 175 -14.19 13.18 -4.79
N SER A 176 -13.91 12.07 -4.10
CA SER A 176 -14.83 11.51 -3.10
C SER A 176 -15.02 12.44 -1.91
N LEU A 177 -13.97 13.09 -1.43
CA LEU A 177 -14.06 14.09 -0.36
C LEU A 177 -14.95 15.26 -0.77
N ARG A 178 -14.79 15.79 -1.97
CA ARG A 178 -15.62 16.87 -2.50
C ARG A 178 -17.10 16.44 -2.57
N ILE A 179 -17.40 15.25 -3.10
CA ILE A 179 -18.76 14.72 -3.19
C ILE A 179 -19.40 14.57 -1.80
N VAL A 180 -18.64 14.07 -0.82
CA VAL A 180 -19.13 13.94 0.56
C VAL A 180 -19.39 15.31 1.18
N GLN A 181 -18.52 16.30 0.96
CA GLN A 181 -18.73 17.68 1.44
C GLN A 181 -19.98 18.32 0.84
N GLU A 182 -20.20 18.19 -0.47
CA GLU A 182 -21.39 18.67 -1.16
C GLU A 182 -22.65 17.98 -0.61
N TYR A 183 -22.63 16.66 -0.46
CA TYR A 183 -23.74 15.89 0.12
C TYR A 183 -24.12 16.35 1.54
N LEU A 184 -23.15 16.72 2.37
CA LEU A 184 -23.38 17.20 3.72
C LEU A 184 -23.95 18.63 3.77
N GLN A 185 -23.75 19.44 2.72
CA GLN A 185 -24.26 20.80 2.61
C GLN A 185 -25.70 20.86 2.05
N GLU A 186 -26.20 19.78 1.45
CA GLU A 186 -27.57 19.74 0.91
C GLU A 186 -28.60 19.86 2.04
N PRO A 187 -29.61 20.75 1.87
CA PRO A 187 -30.72 20.87 2.82
C PRO A 187 -31.49 19.55 2.92
N ARG A 188 -31.65 19.02 4.12
CA ARG A 188 -32.44 17.81 4.36
C ARG A 188 -33.72 18.11 5.12
N LEU A 189 -34.86 17.69 4.56
CA LEU A 189 -36.14 17.69 5.27
C LEU A 189 -36.17 16.39 6.13
N PHE A 190 -36.06 16.56 7.43
CA PHE A 190 -36.33 15.49 8.37
C PHE A 190 -37.83 15.43 8.63
N THR A 191 -38.55 14.49 8.05
CA THR A 191 -39.91 14.16 8.49
C THR A 191 -39.77 13.26 9.72
N MET A 192 -40.10 13.83 10.90
CA MET A 192 -40.31 12.99 12.08
C MET A 192 -41.56 12.12 11.83
N LYS A 193 -41.39 10.81 11.81
CA LYS A 193 -42.51 9.86 11.88
C LYS A 193 -42.80 9.54 13.32
#